data_ef59b07e73b3e383100d061f9b1fe510
#
_entry.id   ef59b07e73b3e383100d061f9b1fe510
#
_cell.length_a   1.000
_cell.length_b   1.000
_cell.length_c   1.000
_cell.angle_alpha   90.00
_cell.angle_beta   90.00
_cell.angle_gamma   90.00
#
_symmetry.space_group_name_H-M   'P 1'
#
loop_
_entity.id
_entity.type
_entity.pdbx_description
1 polymer ?
#
loop_
_entity_poly.entity_id
_entity_poly.type
_entity_poly.pdbx_seq_one_letter_code
_entity_poly.pdbx_strand_id
1 'polypeptide(L)'
;MNERTVYEYAVVRVVPRVEREEFVNVGVALYCKKKKYAQVKIYVDEAKCRALYPEIDLELIKKHLDSFQYICVGDKRGGKLAALELPERFRWLTAKRSTLIQCSVTHPGLCVEPEETLQELFDKLVL
;
A
#
# COMPACT_ATOMS: atom_id res chain seq x y z
N MET A 1 -10.34 29.20 -2.29
CA MET A 1 -10.83 28.11 -3.13
C MET A 1 -9.81 26.99 -3.18
N ASN A 2 -10.25 25.74 -2.94
CA ASN A 2 -9.36 24.60 -2.90
C ASN A 2 -9.14 24.03 -4.30
N GLU A 3 -7.88 23.90 -4.69
CA GLU A 3 -7.53 23.27 -5.95
C GLU A 3 -7.58 21.76 -5.83
N ARG A 4 -8.11 21.12 -6.85
CA ARG A 4 -8.00 19.66 -6.98
C ARG A 4 -6.68 19.31 -7.63
N THR A 5 -6.02 18.32 -7.08
CA THR A 5 -4.76 17.80 -7.61
C THR A 5 -4.88 16.32 -7.93
N VAL A 6 -4.10 15.88 -8.90
CA VAL A 6 -4.09 14.47 -9.31
C VAL A 6 -3.38 13.65 -8.23
N TYR A 7 -3.97 12.53 -7.87
CA TYR A 7 -3.31 11.50 -7.06
C TYR A 7 -3.36 10.15 -7.79
N GLU A 8 -2.53 9.24 -7.32
CA GLU A 8 -2.58 7.84 -7.72
C GLU A 8 -2.66 7.00 -6.46
N TYR A 9 -3.43 5.91 -6.52
CA TYR A 9 -3.46 4.96 -5.40
C TYR A 9 -3.35 3.53 -5.92
N ALA A 10 -2.91 2.64 -5.03
CA ALA A 10 -2.94 1.20 -5.24
C ALA A 10 -3.43 0.53 -3.97
N VAL A 11 -4.15 -0.57 -4.14
CA VAL A 11 -4.54 -1.41 -3.00
C VAL A 11 -3.38 -2.33 -2.67
N VAL A 12 -3.00 -2.37 -1.40
CA VAL A 12 -1.96 -3.27 -0.89
C VAL A 12 -2.61 -4.58 -0.49
N ARG A 13 -2.06 -5.68 -0.96
CA ARG A 13 -2.65 -7.02 -0.83
C ARG A 13 -1.68 -8.00 -0.19
N VAL A 14 -2.22 -8.86 0.67
CA VAL A 14 -1.52 -10.05 1.13
C VAL A 14 -1.93 -11.21 0.22
N VAL A 15 -0.95 -11.87 -0.38
CA VAL A 15 -1.15 -13.03 -1.25
C VAL A 15 -0.52 -14.24 -0.56
N PRO A 16 -1.30 -14.99 0.25
CA PRO A 16 -0.72 -16.04 1.09
C PRO A 16 -0.07 -17.16 0.30
N ARG A 17 -0.66 -17.50 -0.85
CA ARG A 17 -0.13 -18.52 -1.76
C ARG A 17 -0.05 -17.92 -3.17
N VAL A 18 1.15 -17.53 -3.56
CA VAL A 18 1.40 -16.81 -4.82
C VAL A 18 0.84 -17.57 -6.03
N GLU A 19 0.99 -18.90 -6.04
CA GLU A 19 0.51 -19.75 -7.14
C GLU A 19 -1.01 -19.77 -7.30
N ARG A 20 -1.77 -19.44 -6.24
CA ARG A 20 -3.23 -19.38 -6.29
C ARG A 20 -3.77 -18.00 -6.63
N GLU A 21 -2.94 -16.98 -6.50
CA GLU A 21 -3.30 -15.58 -6.79
C GLU A 21 -4.49 -15.05 -5.98
N GLU A 22 -4.89 -15.75 -4.92
CA GLU A 22 -5.90 -15.26 -3.98
C GLU A 22 -5.29 -14.23 -3.06
N PHE A 23 -6.06 -13.22 -2.66
CA PHE A 23 -5.52 -12.15 -1.84
C PHE A 23 -6.54 -11.56 -0.88
N VAL A 24 -6.01 -10.89 0.13
CA VAL A 24 -6.78 -10.06 1.06
C VAL A 24 -6.28 -8.63 0.94
N ASN A 25 -7.19 -7.69 0.78
CA ASN A 25 -6.84 -6.26 0.80
C ASN A 25 -6.49 -5.87 2.23
N VAL A 26 -5.28 -5.34 2.42
CA VAL A 26 -4.80 -4.94 3.75
C VAL A 26 -4.40 -3.49 3.85
N GLY A 27 -4.40 -2.76 2.74
CA GLY A 27 -4.01 -1.36 2.80
C GLY A 27 -4.28 -0.62 1.51
N VAL A 28 -4.05 0.68 1.58
CA VAL A 28 -4.08 1.58 0.43
C VAL A 28 -2.86 2.48 0.51
N ALA A 29 -2.10 2.54 -0.57
CA ALA A 29 -0.99 3.47 -0.74
C ALA A 29 -1.44 4.58 -1.69
N LEU A 30 -1.19 5.83 -1.31
CA LEU A 30 -1.61 6.99 -2.08
C LEU A 30 -0.44 7.95 -2.28
N TYR A 31 -0.29 8.41 -3.49
CA TYR A 31 0.76 9.35 -3.90
C TYR A 31 0.12 10.57 -4.58
N CYS A 32 0.51 11.76 -4.14
CA CYS A 32 0.10 13.02 -4.74
C CYS A 32 1.34 13.87 -4.98
N LYS A 33 1.73 14.01 -6.24
CA LYS A 33 2.96 14.72 -6.63
C LYS A 33 2.95 16.17 -6.17
N LYS A 34 1.88 16.89 -6.45
CA LYS A 34 1.77 18.32 -6.15
C LYS A 34 1.84 18.62 -4.66
N LYS A 35 1.26 17.76 -3.84
CA LYS A 35 1.26 17.91 -2.38
C LYS A 35 2.48 17.28 -1.73
N LYS A 36 3.38 16.69 -2.51
CA LYS A 36 4.56 15.96 -2.01
C LYS A 36 4.18 14.95 -0.94
N TYR A 37 3.15 14.17 -1.24
CA TYR A 37 2.53 13.26 -0.29
C TYR A 37 2.65 11.82 -0.79
N ALA A 38 3.11 10.92 0.07
CA ALA A 38 3.05 9.49 -0.15
C ALA A 38 2.86 8.83 1.21
N GLN A 39 1.73 8.17 1.39
CA GLN A 39 1.38 7.50 2.64
C GLN A 39 0.67 6.19 2.33
N VAL A 40 0.66 5.31 3.32
CA VAL A 40 -0.06 4.05 3.25
C VAL A 40 -0.78 3.82 4.57
N LYS A 41 -2.01 3.35 4.50
CA LYS A 41 -2.76 2.88 5.68
C LYS A 41 -2.93 1.39 5.56
N ILE A 42 -2.71 0.68 6.66
CA ILE A 42 -2.70 -0.79 6.68
C ILE A 42 -3.56 -1.29 7.84
N TYR A 43 -4.34 -2.31 7.55
CA TYR A 43 -5.06 -3.10 8.53
C TYR A 43 -5.08 -4.56 8.09
N VAL A 44 -4.54 -5.46 8.90
CA VAL A 44 -4.50 -6.89 8.61
C VAL A 44 -5.64 -7.57 9.35
N ASP A 45 -6.65 -8.01 8.61
CA ASP A 45 -7.70 -8.86 9.17
C ASP A 45 -7.17 -10.29 9.20
N GLU A 46 -6.70 -10.72 10.36
CA GLU A 46 -6.05 -12.01 10.53
C GLU A 46 -7.00 -13.18 10.20
N ALA A 47 -8.28 -13.02 10.53
CA ALA A 47 -9.28 -14.05 10.24
C ALA A 47 -9.44 -14.27 8.74
N LYS A 48 -9.49 -13.19 7.95
CA LYS A 48 -9.55 -13.30 6.49
C LYS A 48 -8.30 -13.96 5.93
N CYS A 49 -7.14 -13.59 6.44
CA CYS A 49 -5.87 -14.18 5.98
C CYS A 49 -5.84 -15.68 6.27
N ARG A 50 -6.24 -16.08 7.46
CA ARG A 50 -6.28 -17.51 7.85
C ARG A 50 -7.35 -18.29 7.09
N ALA A 51 -8.42 -17.63 6.69
CA ALA A 51 -9.46 -18.28 5.88
C ALA A 51 -8.93 -18.70 4.49
N LEU A 52 -8.05 -17.88 3.90
CA LEU A 52 -7.39 -18.22 2.64
C LEU A 52 -6.28 -19.25 2.83
N TYR A 53 -5.56 -19.17 3.91
CA TYR A 53 -4.44 -20.06 4.18
C TYR A 53 -4.23 -20.16 5.70
N PRO A 54 -4.74 -21.25 6.34
CA PRO A 54 -4.65 -21.39 7.80
C PRO A 54 -3.23 -21.39 8.35
N GLU A 55 -2.25 -21.81 7.56
CA GLU A 55 -0.83 -21.89 7.96
C GLU A 55 -0.04 -20.64 7.68
N ILE A 56 -0.71 -19.54 7.36
CA ILE A 56 -0.04 -18.28 7.01
C ILE A 56 0.86 -17.79 8.16
N ASP A 57 2.05 -17.33 7.81
CA ASP A 57 2.98 -16.72 8.76
C ASP A 57 2.66 -15.22 8.86
N LEU A 58 1.78 -14.87 9.79
CA LEU A 58 1.34 -13.49 9.97
C LEU A 58 2.46 -12.58 10.48
N GLU A 59 3.41 -13.09 11.25
CA GLU A 59 4.55 -12.29 11.71
C GLU A 59 5.42 -11.87 10.54
N LEU A 60 5.68 -12.79 9.62
CA LEU A 60 6.44 -12.50 8.40
C LEU A 60 5.71 -11.45 7.54
N ILE A 61 4.39 -11.63 7.37
CA ILE A 61 3.56 -10.69 6.63
C ILE A 61 3.66 -9.29 7.23
N LYS A 62 3.54 -9.18 8.55
CA LYS A 62 3.62 -7.89 9.25
C LYS A 62 4.98 -7.22 9.08
N LYS A 63 6.06 -8.00 9.10
CA LYS A 63 7.42 -7.46 8.83
C LYS A 63 7.54 -6.90 7.43
N HIS A 64 7.00 -7.58 6.43
CA HIS A 64 6.99 -7.09 5.06
C HIS A 64 6.16 -5.81 4.93
N LEU A 65 5.03 -5.74 5.62
CA LEU A 65 4.18 -4.54 5.62
C LEU A 65 4.87 -3.37 6.32
N ASP A 66 5.59 -3.62 7.40
CA ASP A 66 6.39 -2.57 8.07
C ASP A 66 7.43 -2.00 7.11
N SER A 67 8.15 -2.86 6.40
CA SER A 67 9.12 -2.42 5.38
C SER A 67 8.46 -1.59 4.29
N PHE A 68 7.29 -2.01 3.84
CA PHE A 68 6.52 -1.27 2.85
C PHE A 68 6.21 0.14 3.34
N GLN A 69 5.76 0.28 4.59
CA GLN A 69 5.46 1.57 5.19
C GLN A 69 6.71 2.45 5.29
N TYR A 70 7.82 1.89 5.76
CA TYR A 70 9.08 2.62 5.89
C TYR A 70 9.55 3.18 4.55
N ILE A 71 9.49 2.36 3.50
CA ILE A 71 9.88 2.79 2.16
C ILE A 71 8.94 3.89 1.67
N CYS A 72 7.64 3.71 1.86
CA CYS A 72 6.63 4.65 1.37
C CYS A 72 6.86 6.06 1.91
N VAL A 73 7.14 6.18 3.20
CA VAL A 73 7.30 7.49 3.85
C VAL A 73 8.75 8.00 3.87
N GLY A 74 9.68 7.21 3.35
CA GLY A 74 11.09 7.60 3.32
C GLY A 74 11.79 7.48 4.66
N ASP A 75 11.32 6.59 5.53
CA ASP A 75 11.95 6.33 6.83
C ASP A 75 13.24 5.53 6.64
N LYS A 76 14.30 5.89 7.36
CA LYS A 76 15.61 5.23 7.28
C LYS A 76 15.55 3.72 7.46
N ARG A 77 14.58 3.24 8.23
CA ARG A 77 14.37 1.81 8.43
C ARG A 77 14.04 1.06 7.14
N GLY A 78 13.59 1.78 6.10
CA GLY A 78 13.35 1.20 4.78
C GLY A 78 14.61 1.01 3.93
N GLY A 79 15.77 1.42 4.43
CA GLY A 79 17.06 1.23 3.76
C GLY A 79 17.23 2.10 2.51
N LYS A 80 17.94 1.56 1.53
CA LYS A 80 18.27 2.30 0.30
C LYS A 80 17.04 2.70 -0.50
N LEU A 81 16.00 1.90 -0.50
CA LEU A 81 14.76 2.18 -1.23
C LEU A 81 14.04 3.38 -0.63
N ALA A 82 14.09 3.55 0.69
CA ALA A 82 13.50 4.69 1.38
C ALA A 82 14.23 6.01 1.06
N ALA A 83 15.47 5.94 0.60
CA ALA A 83 16.26 7.11 0.25
C ALA A 83 15.99 7.61 -1.17
N LEU A 84 15.23 6.87 -1.97
CA LEU A 84 14.85 7.30 -3.31
C LEU A 84 13.93 8.52 -3.26
N GLU A 85 13.85 9.25 -4.37
CA GLU A 85 12.89 10.34 -4.52
C GLU A 85 11.45 9.80 -4.37
N LEU A 86 10.56 10.66 -3.91
CA LEU A 86 9.18 10.28 -3.61
C LEU A 86 8.46 9.56 -4.76
N PRO A 87 8.49 10.06 -6.01
CA PRO A 87 7.85 9.34 -7.11
C PRO A 87 8.47 7.97 -7.36
N GLU A 88 9.78 7.85 -7.21
CA GLU A 88 10.49 6.58 -7.42
C GLU A 88 10.13 5.56 -6.34
N ARG A 89 10.01 6.02 -5.09
CA ARG A 89 9.58 5.14 -3.99
C ARG A 89 8.20 4.55 -4.28
N PHE A 90 7.26 5.39 -4.68
CA PHE A 90 5.90 4.95 -4.97
C PHE A 90 5.87 3.97 -6.16
N ARG A 91 6.62 4.26 -7.22
CA ARG A 91 6.69 3.36 -8.38
C ARG A 91 7.30 2.02 -8.02
N TRP A 92 8.33 2.02 -7.18
CA TRP A 92 8.94 0.77 -6.73
C TRP A 92 7.95 -0.06 -5.91
N LEU A 93 7.24 0.58 -4.99
CA LEU A 93 6.27 -0.11 -4.12
C LEU A 93 5.10 -0.71 -4.91
N THR A 94 4.65 -0.01 -5.94
CA THR A 94 3.48 -0.43 -6.73
C THR A 94 3.83 -1.25 -7.96
N ALA A 95 5.12 -1.49 -8.21
CA ALA A 95 5.55 -2.31 -9.33
C ALA A 95 5.03 -3.74 -9.19
N LYS A 96 4.63 -4.32 -10.30
CA LYS A 96 4.09 -5.67 -10.33
C LYS A 96 5.18 -6.69 -9.98
N ARG A 97 4.89 -7.57 -9.03
CA ARG A 97 5.81 -8.64 -8.62
C ARG A 97 5.03 -9.80 -7.99
N SER A 98 5.63 -11.00 -8.05
CA SER A 98 5.02 -12.22 -7.49
C SER A 98 5.60 -12.50 -6.11
N THR A 99 5.15 -11.73 -5.11
CA THR A 99 5.60 -11.87 -3.71
C THR A 99 4.39 -11.94 -2.78
N LEU A 100 4.65 -12.14 -1.49
CA LEU A 100 3.58 -12.24 -0.48
C LEU A 100 2.80 -10.93 -0.33
N ILE A 101 3.44 -9.79 -0.57
CA ILE A 101 2.80 -8.49 -0.58
C ILE A 101 2.80 -7.99 -2.02
N GLN A 102 1.62 -7.69 -2.54
CA GLN A 102 1.47 -7.21 -3.91
C GLN A 102 0.54 -6.01 -3.92
N CYS A 103 0.66 -5.18 -4.94
CA CYS A 103 -0.25 -4.05 -5.13
C CYS A 103 -1.14 -4.29 -6.33
N SER A 104 -2.34 -3.71 -6.28
CA SER A 104 -3.18 -3.59 -7.47
C SER A 104 -2.48 -2.68 -8.49
N VAL A 105 -3.02 -2.60 -9.69
CA VAL A 105 -2.64 -1.53 -10.62
C VAL A 105 -2.93 -0.18 -9.96
N THR A 106 -2.21 0.86 -10.38
CA THR A 106 -2.48 2.20 -9.86
C THR A 106 -3.68 2.81 -10.56
N HIS A 107 -4.47 3.55 -9.77
CA HIS A 107 -5.66 4.23 -10.26
C HIS A 107 -5.52 5.73 -9.99
N PRO A 108 -5.78 6.59 -10.98
CA PRO A 108 -5.72 8.04 -10.77
C PRO A 108 -7.04 8.59 -10.24
N GLY A 109 -6.95 9.76 -9.63
CA GLY A 109 -8.11 10.51 -9.19
C GLY A 109 -7.76 11.96 -8.93
N LEU A 110 -8.73 12.73 -8.48
CA LEU A 110 -8.55 14.13 -8.10
C LEU A 110 -8.91 14.30 -6.63
N CYS A 111 -8.07 15.00 -5.90
CA CYS A 111 -8.31 15.25 -4.48
C CYS A 111 -7.99 16.70 -4.11
N VAL A 112 -8.53 17.13 -2.99
CA VAL A 112 -8.20 18.40 -2.35
C VAL A 112 -7.22 18.13 -1.22
N GLU A 113 -7.58 17.21 -0.34
CA GLU A 113 -6.77 16.80 0.80
C GLU A 113 -6.40 15.32 0.68
N PRO A 114 -5.14 15.01 0.31
CA PRO A 114 -4.74 13.60 0.12
C PRO A 114 -4.99 12.71 1.33
N GLU A 115 -4.79 13.22 2.55
CA GLU A 115 -5.00 12.44 3.77
C GLU A 115 -6.45 12.00 3.94
N GLU A 116 -7.40 12.90 3.64
CA GLU A 116 -8.83 12.57 3.70
C GLU A 116 -9.19 11.55 2.63
N THR A 117 -8.65 11.71 1.43
CA THR A 117 -8.88 10.79 0.33
C THR A 117 -8.34 9.40 0.65
N LEU A 118 -7.14 9.33 1.23
CA LEU A 118 -6.56 8.07 1.66
C LEU A 118 -7.47 7.37 2.68
N GLN A 119 -7.98 8.11 3.65
CA GLN A 119 -8.86 7.54 4.67
C GLN A 119 -10.16 7.01 4.05
N GLU A 120 -10.77 7.75 3.14
CA GLU A 120 -11.99 7.32 2.44
C GLU A 120 -11.77 6.04 1.63
N LEU A 121 -10.66 5.97 0.90
CA LEU A 121 -10.31 4.78 0.12
C LEU A 121 -10.05 3.59 1.03
N PHE A 122 -9.35 3.81 2.13
CA PHE A 122 -9.05 2.77 3.10
C PHE A 122 -10.33 2.20 3.72
N ASP A 123 -11.25 3.05 4.14
CA ASP A 123 -12.55 2.64 4.70
C ASP A 123 -13.35 1.82 3.70
N LYS A 124 -13.32 2.22 2.43
CA LYS A 124 -14.10 1.61 1.37
C LYS A 124 -13.52 0.29 0.86
N LEU A 125 -12.19 0.20 0.77
CA LEU A 125 -11.51 -0.91 0.09
C LEU A 125 -10.90 -1.94 1.03
N VAL A 126 -10.65 -1.58 2.28
CA VAL A 126 -9.99 -2.46 3.25
C VAL A 126 -10.91 -2.83 4.41
N LEU A 127 -11.64 -1.87 4.95
CA LEU A 127 -12.50 -2.09 6.12
C LEU A 127 -13.89 -2.62 5.80
#